data_a74f9bf5fe475bef7164011724f64b11
#
_entry.id   a74f9bf5fe475bef7164011724f64b11
#
_cell.length_a   1.000
_cell.length_b   1.000
_cell.length_c   1.000
_cell.angle_alpha   90.00
_cell.angle_beta   90.00
_cell.angle_gamma   90.00
#
_symmetry.space_group_name_H-M   'P 1'
#
loop_
_entity.id
_entity.type
_entity.pdbx_description
1 polymer ?
#
loop_
_entity_poly.entity_id
_entity_poly.type
_entity_poly.pdbx_seq_one_letter_code
_entity_poly.pdbx_strand_id
1 'polypeptide(L)'
;MSDDKGGLILYRTEDGRADIQLRAVDGTVWLSQAEIAELFDTTKQNVSLHIRNILDEGELTTEATVKESLTVQTEGSRQVNRPVQLYRLEMILSVGYRVRSPRGNQFRRWAGTVLAEYLVKGFAMNDARLKDAERVDYFEELLARIRDIRSSEKRFYQKLRDLFKASSSNYDGTAQTAKTFFATI
;
A
#
# COMPACT_ATOMS: atom_id res chain seq x y z
N MET A 1 -8.99 22.99 -13.53
CA MET A 1 -8.49 21.69 -14.00
C MET A 1 -7.32 21.34 -13.11
N SER A 2 -7.59 20.62 -12.05
CA SER A 2 -6.57 20.20 -11.07
C SER A 2 -5.91 18.94 -11.62
N ASP A 3 -4.63 19.07 -12.00
CA ASP A 3 -3.76 17.95 -12.32
C ASP A 3 -3.49 17.22 -10.99
N ASP A 4 -4.36 16.27 -10.67
CA ASP A 4 -4.16 15.37 -9.53
C ASP A 4 -3.01 14.41 -9.87
N LYS A 5 -1.81 14.76 -9.42
CA LYS A 5 -0.61 13.91 -9.47
C LYS A 5 -0.79 12.76 -8.47
N GLY A 6 -1.81 11.93 -8.70
CA GLY A 6 -2.08 10.75 -7.92
C GLY A 6 -0.85 9.84 -7.87
N GLY A 7 -0.38 9.57 -6.68
CA GLY A 7 0.82 8.79 -6.43
C GLY A 7 0.77 7.42 -7.10
N LEU A 8 1.76 7.14 -7.91
CA LEU A 8 1.94 5.90 -8.64
C LEU A 8 2.36 4.78 -7.70
N ILE A 9 1.54 3.76 -7.54
CA ILE A 9 1.96 2.52 -6.88
C ILE A 9 2.56 1.63 -7.96
N LEU A 10 3.88 1.60 -8.02
CA LEU A 10 4.61 0.70 -8.93
C LEU A 10 4.73 -0.67 -8.29
N TYR A 11 4.08 -1.67 -8.86
CA TYR A 11 4.49 -3.05 -8.71
C TYR A 11 5.45 -3.36 -9.88
N ARG A 12 6.73 -3.52 -9.58
CA ARG A 12 7.72 -3.96 -10.56
C ARG A 12 7.80 -5.48 -10.51
N THR A 13 7.53 -6.14 -11.65
CA THR A 13 7.76 -7.57 -11.76
C THR A 13 9.26 -7.88 -11.64
N GLU A 14 9.62 -9.05 -11.07
CA GLU A 14 11.02 -9.47 -10.86
C GLU A 14 11.83 -9.48 -12.17
N ASP A 15 11.18 -9.65 -13.33
CA ASP A 15 11.78 -9.63 -14.65
C ASP A 15 11.93 -8.23 -15.27
N GLY A 16 11.47 -7.19 -14.58
CA GLY A 16 11.55 -5.79 -15.02
C GLY A 16 10.71 -5.46 -16.28
N ARG A 17 9.89 -6.40 -16.79
CA ARG A 17 9.16 -6.27 -18.04
C ARG A 17 7.81 -5.56 -17.94
N ALA A 18 7.29 -5.41 -16.74
CA ALA A 18 6.05 -4.69 -16.51
C ALA A 18 6.21 -3.71 -15.35
N ASP A 19 6.34 -2.44 -15.68
CA ASP A 19 6.08 -1.33 -14.77
C ASP A 19 4.58 -1.04 -14.84
N ILE A 20 3.81 -1.65 -13.94
CA ILE A 20 2.38 -1.39 -13.87
C ILE A 20 2.18 -0.13 -13.08
N GLN A 21 1.88 0.94 -13.79
CA GLN A 21 1.56 2.24 -13.20
C GLN A 21 0.10 2.21 -12.72
N LEU A 22 -0.07 1.97 -11.45
CA LEU A 22 -1.39 2.12 -10.82
C LEU A 22 -1.59 3.59 -10.46
N ARG A 23 -2.48 4.29 -11.17
CA ARG A 23 -2.87 5.64 -10.77
C ARG A 23 -3.76 5.56 -9.55
N ALA A 24 -3.32 6.15 -8.45
CA ALA A 24 -4.20 6.39 -7.32
C ALA A 24 -5.10 7.60 -7.64
N VAL A 25 -6.41 7.38 -7.61
CA VAL A 25 -7.43 8.43 -7.69
C VAL A 25 -8.20 8.37 -6.38
N ASP A 26 -8.33 9.51 -5.70
CA ASP A 26 -9.00 9.60 -4.40
C ASP A 26 -8.41 8.64 -3.33
N GLY A 27 -7.08 8.50 -3.31
CA GLY A 27 -6.38 7.66 -2.33
C GLY A 27 -6.47 6.15 -2.58
N THR A 28 -7.05 5.70 -3.71
CA THR A 28 -7.15 4.29 -4.10
C THR A 28 -6.85 4.08 -5.59
N VAL A 29 -6.76 2.83 -6.00
CA VAL A 29 -6.50 2.43 -7.39
C VAL A 29 -7.78 1.94 -8.03
N TRP A 30 -7.99 2.33 -9.28
CA TRP A 30 -9.10 1.87 -10.11
C TRP A 30 -8.57 1.33 -11.44
N LEU A 31 -8.92 0.09 -11.77
CA LEU A 31 -8.56 -0.55 -13.05
C LEU A 31 -9.79 -1.15 -13.73
N SER A 32 -9.78 -1.15 -15.05
CA SER A 32 -10.73 -1.92 -15.86
C SER A 32 -10.37 -3.42 -15.85
N GLN A 33 -11.29 -4.26 -16.28
CA GLN A 33 -11.02 -5.71 -16.44
C GLN A 33 -9.86 -6.00 -17.41
N ALA A 34 -9.68 -5.16 -18.42
CA ALA A 34 -8.58 -5.32 -19.37
C ALA A 34 -7.22 -5.03 -18.71
N GLU A 35 -7.14 -3.94 -17.96
CA GLU A 35 -5.93 -3.58 -17.20
C GLU A 35 -5.61 -4.61 -16.11
N ILE A 36 -6.61 -5.15 -15.41
CA ILE A 36 -6.42 -6.25 -14.44
C ILE A 36 -5.91 -7.51 -15.14
N ALA A 37 -6.41 -7.82 -16.34
CA ALA A 37 -5.94 -8.97 -17.13
C ALA A 37 -4.48 -8.81 -17.56
N GLU A 38 -4.10 -7.61 -17.98
CA GLU A 38 -2.71 -7.26 -18.30
C GLU A 38 -1.81 -7.32 -17.05
N LEU A 39 -2.29 -6.76 -15.93
CA LEU A 39 -1.59 -6.78 -14.64
C LEU A 39 -1.18 -8.19 -14.24
N PHE A 40 -2.10 -9.14 -14.33
CA PHE A 40 -1.88 -10.52 -13.86
C PHE A 40 -1.49 -11.48 -14.99
N ASP A 41 -1.26 -11.01 -16.21
CA ASP A 41 -0.93 -11.84 -17.38
C ASP A 41 -1.94 -12.98 -17.55
N THR A 42 -3.21 -12.60 -17.72
CA THR A 42 -4.33 -13.50 -17.86
C THR A 42 -5.35 -12.95 -18.88
N THR A 43 -6.44 -13.65 -19.10
CA THR A 43 -7.49 -13.21 -20.02
C THR A 43 -8.55 -12.37 -19.32
N LYS A 44 -9.19 -11.45 -20.06
CA LYS A 44 -10.34 -10.68 -19.54
C LYS A 44 -11.48 -11.57 -19.08
N GLN A 45 -11.71 -12.70 -19.77
CA GLN A 45 -12.74 -13.68 -19.39
C GLN A 45 -12.46 -14.31 -18.03
N ASN A 46 -11.19 -14.64 -17.75
CA ASN A 46 -10.79 -15.19 -16.46
C ASN A 46 -10.96 -14.17 -15.34
N VAL A 47 -10.56 -12.90 -15.58
CA VAL A 47 -10.81 -11.79 -14.63
C VAL A 47 -12.30 -11.63 -14.37
N SER A 48 -13.13 -11.61 -15.44
CA SER A 48 -14.60 -11.50 -15.32
C SER A 48 -15.20 -12.62 -14.48
N LEU A 49 -14.70 -13.87 -14.64
CA LEU A 49 -15.14 -15.03 -13.85
C LEU A 49 -14.79 -14.83 -12.37
N HIS A 50 -13.55 -14.42 -12.07
CA HIS A 50 -13.14 -14.19 -10.68
C HIS A 50 -13.94 -13.07 -10.03
N ILE A 51 -14.16 -11.94 -10.72
CA ILE A 51 -14.97 -10.82 -10.21
C ILE A 51 -16.39 -11.29 -9.88
N ARG A 52 -17.03 -12.04 -10.79
CA ARG A 52 -18.37 -12.60 -10.55
C ARG A 52 -18.38 -13.46 -9.29
N ASN A 53 -17.45 -14.41 -9.17
CA ASN A 53 -17.40 -15.30 -8.01
C ASN A 53 -17.18 -14.53 -6.69
N ILE A 54 -16.34 -13.47 -6.68
CA ILE A 54 -16.10 -12.62 -5.52
C ILE A 54 -17.39 -11.93 -5.07
N LEU A 55 -18.17 -11.41 -6.03
CA LEU A 55 -19.44 -10.75 -5.76
C LEU A 55 -20.52 -11.74 -5.33
N ASP A 56 -20.64 -12.90 -6.01
CA ASP A 56 -21.62 -13.93 -5.72
C ASP A 56 -21.39 -14.59 -4.34
N GLU A 57 -20.12 -14.73 -3.94
CA GLU A 57 -19.73 -15.23 -2.62
C GLU A 57 -19.89 -14.17 -1.50
N GLY A 58 -20.19 -12.92 -1.85
CA GLY A 58 -20.36 -11.83 -0.89
C GLY A 58 -19.05 -11.37 -0.22
N GLU A 59 -17.88 -11.73 -0.79
CA GLU A 59 -16.58 -11.25 -0.28
C GLU A 59 -16.45 -9.73 -0.40
N LEU A 60 -16.95 -9.18 -1.53
CA LEU A 60 -17.03 -7.75 -1.79
C LEU A 60 -18.40 -7.40 -2.38
N THR A 61 -18.79 -6.11 -2.27
CA THR A 61 -20.06 -5.63 -2.87
C THR A 61 -19.78 -4.74 -4.07
N THR A 62 -20.72 -4.71 -5.00
CA THR A 62 -20.65 -3.89 -6.22
C THR A 62 -20.57 -2.40 -5.86
N GLU A 63 -21.38 -1.95 -4.92
CA GLU A 63 -21.49 -0.54 -4.51
C GLU A 63 -20.17 0.00 -3.96
N ALA A 64 -19.40 -0.84 -3.26
CA ALA A 64 -18.13 -0.45 -2.65
C ALA A 64 -16.93 -0.52 -3.62
N THR A 65 -17.00 -1.40 -4.63
CA THR A 65 -15.81 -1.79 -5.40
C THR A 65 -15.92 -1.60 -6.91
N VAL A 66 -17.08 -1.21 -7.43
CA VAL A 66 -17.28 -1.01 -8.88
C VAL A 66 -17.82 0.39 -9.13
N LYS A 67 -17.24 1.09 -10.11
CA LYS A 67 -17.78 2.35 -10.65
C LYS A 67 -17.80 2.32 -12.16
N GLU A 68 -18.75 3.04 -12.75
CA GLU A 68 -18.78 3.28 -14.17
C GLU A 68 -18.00 4.55 -14.52
N SER A 69 -17.21 4.48 -15.58
CA SER A 69 -16.45 5.61 -16.12
C SER A 69 -16.58 5.66 -17.63
N LEU A 70 -16.59 6.86 -18.20
CA LEU A 70 -16.62 7.05 -19.65
C LEU A 70 -15.17 7.09 -20.17
N THR A 71 -14.87 6.19 -21.11
CA THR A 71 -13.57 6.17 -21.79
C THR A 71 -13.76 6.54 -23.26
N VAL A 72 -12.92 7.47 -23.75
CA VAL A 72 -12.89 7.85 -25.15
C VAL A 72 -12.10 6.80 -25.92
N GLN A 73 -12.75 6.08 -26.83
CA GLN A 73 -12.11 5.16 -27.76
C GLN A 73 -12.13 5.71 -29.17
N THR A 74 -11.01 5.62 -29.89
CA THR A 74 -10.92 6.04 -31.30
C THR A 74 -11.29 4.86 -32.17
N GLU A 75 -12.44 4.92 -32.85
CA GLU A 75 -12.88 3.96 -33.83
C GLU A 75 -12.74 4.58 -35.23
N GLY A 76 -11.66 4.26 -35.95
CA GLY A 76 -11.33 4.89 -37.21
C GLY A 76 -11.04 6.38 -37.05
N SER A 77 -11.86 7.27 -37.63
CA SER A 77 -11.74 8.72 -37.50
C SER A 77 -12.67 9.35 -36.45
N ARG A 78 -13.43 8.53 -35.71
CA ARG A 78 -14.43 9.02 -34.75
C ARG A 78 -13.99 8.69 -33.31
N GLN A 79 -14.17 9.67 -32.41
CA GLN A 79 -14.06 9.45 -30.97
C GLN A 79 -15.42 9.03 -30.42
N VAL A 80 -15.49 7.87 -29.78
CA VAL A 80 -16.72 7.32 -29.20
C VAL A 80 -16.54 7.18 -27.70
N ASN A 81 -17.46 7.75 -26.92
CA ASN A 81 -17.50 7.55 -25.48
C ASN A 81 -18.14 6.19 -25.18
N ARG A 82 -17.38 5.30 -24.53
CA ARG A 82 -17.90 4.00 -24.09
C ARG A 82 -17.86 3.91 -22.57
N PRO A 83 -18.95 3.43 -21.94
CA PRO A 83 -18.94 3.15 -20.50
C PRO A 83 -18.01 1.94 -20.26
N VAL A 84 -17.12 2.11 -19.28
CA VAL A 84 -16.21 1.06 -18.82
C VAL A 84 -16.38 0.93 -17.31
N GLN A 85 -16.53 -0.28 -16.84
CA GLN A 85 -16.51 -0.58 -15.41
C GLN A 85 -15.07 -0.56 -14.90
N LEU A 86 -14.84 0.19 -13.85
CA LEU A 86 -13.59 0.25 -13.10
C LEU A 86 -13.79 -0.44 -11.75
N TYR A 87 -12.76 -1.15 -11.34
CA TYR A 87 -12.72 -1.96 -10.13
C TYR A 87 -11.70 -1.39 -9.16
N ARG A 88 -12.11 -1.24 -7.91
CA ARG A 88 -11.29 -0.69 -6.85
C ARG A 88 -10.19 -1.65 -6.42
N LEU A 89 -9.19 -1.11 -5.70
CA LEU A 89 -7.99 -1.85 -5.26
C LEU A 89 -8.35 -3.17 -4.56
N GLU A 90 -9.37 -3.21 -3.72
CA GLU A 90 -9.80 -4.39 -3.01
C GLU A 90 -10.19 -5.52 -3.97
N MET A 91 -10.96 -5.21 -5.03
CA MET A 91 -11.31 -6.18 -6.07
C MET A 91 -10.08 -6.66 -6.84
N ILE A 92 -9.14 -5.75 -7.14
CA ILE A 92 -7.89 -6.08 -7.84
C ILE A 92 -7.07 -7.07 -7.00
N LEU A 93 -6.96 -6.83 -5.69
CA LEU A 93 -6.25 -7.72 -4.76
C LEU A 93 -6.92 -9.10 -4.67
N SER A 94 -8.25 -9.16 -4.53
CA SER A 94 -9.01 -10.42 -4.46
C SER A 94 -8.86 -11.26 -5.74
N VAL A 95 -8.88 -10.61 -6.92
CA VAL A 95 -8.56 -11.28 -8.19
C VAL A 95 -7.13 -11.81 -8.20
N GLY A 96 -6.15 -11.02 -7.74
CA GLY A 96 -4.74 -11.41 -7.67
C GLY A 96 -4.48 -12.63 -6.80
N TYR A 97 -5.24 -12.80 -5.73
CA TYR A 97 -5.15 -14.01 -4.89
C TYR A 97 -5.73 -15.25 -5.56
N ARG A 98 -6.66 -15.11 -6.50
CA ARG A 98 -7.39 -16.24 -7.14
C ARG A 98 -6.80 -16.64 -8.51
N VAL A 99 -6.19 -15.69 -9.24
CA VAL A 99 -5.69 -15.93 -10.59
C VAL A 99 -4.50 -16.90 -10.61
N ARG A 100 -4.53 -17.85 -11.56
CA ARG A 100 -3.48 -18.87 -11.73
C ARG A 100 -2.56 -18.47 -12.90
N SER A 101 -1.63 -17.56 -12.66
CA SER A 101 -0.62 -17.15 -13.63
C SER A 101 0.74 -16.96 -12.96
N PRO A 102 1.86 -16.92 -13.70
CA PRO A 102 3.18 -16.59 -13.16
C PRO A 102 3.18 -15.25 -12.42
N ARG A 103 2.54 -14.21 -12.97
CA ARG A 103 2.42 -12.90 -12.32
C ARG A 103 1.53 -12.94 -11.06
N GLY A 104 0.46 -13.72 -11.07
CA GLY A 104 -0.34 -13.97 -9.87
C GLY A 104 0.47 -14.65 -8.76
N ASN A 105 1.39 -15.56 -9.11
CA ASN A 105 2.31 -16.17 -8.14
C ASN A 105 3.30 -15.15 -7.56
N GLN A 106 3.87 -14.28 -8.40
CA GLN A 106 4.76 -13.21 -7.96
C GLN A 106 4.04 -12.23 -7.03
N PHE A 107 2.83 -11.82 -7.40
CA PHE A 107 1.99 -10.96 -6.58
C PHE A 107 1.71 -11.58 -5.20
N ARG A 108 1.28 -12.85 -5.13
CA ARG A 108 1.00 -13.53 -3.85
C ARG A 108 2.25 -13.65 -2.97
N ARG A 109 3.42 -13.90 -3.58
CA ARG A 109 4.69 -13.97 -2.85
C ARG A 109 5.05 -12.61 -2.25
N TRP A 110 4.96 -11.54 -3.05
CA TRP A 110 5.17 -10.17 -2.58
C TRP A 110 4.18 -9.79 -1.47
N ALA A 111 2.88 -10.01 -1.68
CA ALA A 111 1.84 -9.71 -0.70
C ALA A 111 2.04 -10.49 0.60
N GLY A 112 2.41 -11.78 0.48
CA GLY A 112 2.76 -12.62 1.62
C GLY A 112 3.95 -12.11 2.41
N THR A 113 4.99 -11.59 1.74
CA THR A 113 6.16 -10.99 2.40
C THR A 113 5.76 -9.75 3.20
N VAL A 114 4.99 -8.83 2.59
CA VAL A 114 4.51 -7.60 3.26
C VAL A 114 3.62 -7.94 4.45
N LEU A 115 2.69 -8.88 4.27
CA LEU A 115 1.78 -9.31 5.35
C LEU A 115 2.54 -10.00 6.48
N ALA A 116 3.50 -10.87 6.17
CA ALA A 116 4.34 -11.52 7.18
C ALA A 116 5.16 -10.49 7.98
N GLU A 117 5.73 -9.50 7.30
CA GLU A 117 6.44 -8.41 7.98
C GLU A 117 5.53 -7.64 8.93
N TYR A 118 4.33 -7.29 8.49
CA TYR A 118 3.34 -6.62 9.33
C TYR A 118 2.93 -7.46 10.54
N LEU A 119 2.66 -8.75 10.35
CA LEU A 119 2.23 -9.65 11.43
C LEU A 119 3.34 -9.87 12.48
N VAL A 120 4.59 -9.95 12.04
CA VAL A 120 5.74 -10.18 12.95
C VAL A 120 6.17 -8.90 13.65
N LYS A 121 6.26 -7.78 12.91
CA LYS A 121 6.83 -6.52 13.43
C LYS A 121 5.76 -5.54 13.93
N GLY A 122 4.49 -5.68 13.49
CA GLY A 122 3.41 -4.72 13.73
C GLY A 122 3.42 -3.52 12.78
N PHE A 123 4.34 -3.50 11.80
CA PHE A 123 4.40 -2.49 10.74
C PHE A 123 5.05 -3.08 9.49
N ALA A 124 4.73 -2.52 8.33
CA ALA A 124 5.42 -2.72 7.05
C ALA A 124 5.59 -1.35 6.38
N MET A 125 6.77 -1.04 5.87
CA MET A 125 7.08 0.25 5.27
C MET A 125 7.75 0.09 3.92
N ASN A 126 7.43 1.00 3.00
CA ASN A 126 8.16 1.14 1.74
C ASN A 126 9.15 2.29 1.85
N ASP A 127 10.37 1.98 2.31
CA ASP A 127 11.42 2.97 2.56
C ASP A 127 11.77 3.78 1.30
N ALA A 128 11.78 3.16 0.13
CA ALA A 128 12.07 3.83 -1.13
C ALA A 128 11.03 4.91 -1.44
N ARG A 129 9.74 4.60 -1.21
CA ARG A 129 8.64 5.53 -1.42
C ARG A 129 8.63 6.66 -0.39
N LEU A 130 8.98 6.38 0.86
CA LEU A 130 9.04 7.38 1.93
C LEU A 130 10.22 8.35 1.79
N LYS A 131 11.27 7.96 1.07
CA LYS A 131 12.44 8.81 0.78
C LYS A 131 12.25 9.67 -0.47
N ASP A 132 11.20 9.45 -1.24
CA ASP A 132 10.90 10.20 -2.46
C ASP A 132 10.27 11.55 -2.10
N ALA A 133 11.07 12.61 -2.22
CA ALA A 133 10.67 13.97 -1.86
C ALA A 133 9.52 14.54 -2.71
N GLU A 134 9.23 13.96 -3.88
CA GLU A 134 8.11 14.36 -4.72
C GLU A 134 6.75 13.78 -4.24
N ARG A 135 6.78 12.89 -3.23
CA ARG A 135 5.60 12.17 -2.70
C ARG A 135 5.40 12.42 -1.21
N VAL A 136 5.34 13.68 -0.84
CA VAL A 136 5.39 14.16 0.57
C VAL A 136 4.17 13.76 1.41
N ASP A 137 3.03 13.41 0.80
CA ASP A 137 1.72 13.35 1.47
C ASP A 137 1.63 12.36 2.65
N TYR A 138 2.31 11.21 2.56
CA TYR A 138 2.25 10.18 3.61
C TYR A 138 3.38 10.27 4.65
N PHE A 139 4.40 11.10 4.43
CA PHE A 139 5.50 11.25 5.37
C PHE A 139 5.06 11.97 6.64
N GLU A 140 4.24 13.01 6.52
CA GLU A 140 3.67 13.72 7.67
C GLU A 140 2.71 12.83 8.49
N GLU A 141 1.91 11.99 7.82
CA GLU A 141 1.07 10.99 8.49
C GLU A 141 1.92 9.99 9.29
N LEU A 142 3.02 9.50 8.70
CA LEU A 142 3.96 8.62 9.39
C LEU A 142 4.59 9.31 10.60
N LEU A 143 5.01 10.57 10.48
CA LEU A 143 5.57 11.34 11.59
C LEU A 143 4.56 11.54 12.72
N ALA A 144 3.30 11.86 12.40
CA ALA A 144 2.23 11.96 13.39
C ALA A 144 2.05 10.64 14.15
N ARG A 145 2.01 9.51 13.44
CA ARG A 145 1.88 8.17 14.02
C ARG A 145 3.09 7.80 14.90
N ILE A 146 4.30 8.17 14.48
CA ILE A 146 5.52 7.97 15.31
C ILE A 146 5.46 8.81 16.57
N ARG A 147 4.96 10.07 16.50
CA ARG A 147 4.78 10.94 17.67
C ARG A 147 3.79 10.32 18.66
N ASP A 148 2.67 9.78 18.18
CA ASP A 148 1.67 9.12 19.03
C ASP A 148 2.24 7.88 19.71
N ILE A 149 2.99 7.05 19.00
CA ILE A 149 3.67 5.87 19.57
C ILE A 149 4.71 6.30 20.61
N ARG A 150 5.45 7.38 20.33
CA ARG A 150 6.47 7.95 21.23
C ARG A 150 5.86 8.54 22.49
N SER A 151 4.64 9.09 22.41
CA SER A 151 3.93 9.66 23.56
C SER A 151 3.47 8.62 24.59
N SER A 152 3.53 7.33 24.27
CA SER A 152 3.43 6.26 25.27
C SER A 152 4.73 6.22 26.09
N GLU A 153 4.84 7.16 27.02
CA GLU A 153 6.00 7.56 27.82
C GLU A 153 6.87 6.39 28.34
N LYS A 154 6.25 5.36 28.85
CA LYS A 154 6.95 4.31 29.61
C LYS A 154 7.97 3.51 28.78
N ARG A 155 7.68 3.20 27.52
CA ARG A 155 8.58 2.44 26.64
C ARG A 155 9.74 3.29 26.11
N PHE A 156 9.49 4.57 25.87
CA PHE A 156 10.51 5.50 25.44
C PHE A 156 11.58 5.70 26.52
N TYR A 157 11.17 5.94 27.76
CA TYR A 157 12.10 6.07 28.89
C TYR A 157 12.88 4.80 29.18
N GLN A 158 12.28 3.62 29.01
CA GLN A 158 13.01 2.36 29.13
C GLN A 158 14.11 2.23 28.08
N LYS A 159 13.82 2.52 26.83
CA LYS A 159 14.80 2.48 25.73
C LYS A 159 15.91 3.52 25.88
N LEU A 160 15.58 4.71 26.33
CA LEU A 160 16.57 5.75 26.66
C LEU A 160 17.50 5.29 27.79
N ARG A 161 16.98 4.70 28.85
CA ARG A 161 17.79 4.10 29.93
C ARG A 161 18.70 2.98 29.43
N ASP A 162 18.20 2.11 28.57
CA ASP A 162 18.98 1.02 28.00
C ASP A 162 20.12 1.54 27.11
N LEU A 163 19.88 2.60 26.33
CA LEU A 163 20.89 3.28 25.53
C LEU A 163 21.96 3.94 26.41
N PHE A 164 21.56 4.63 27.49
CA PHE A 164 22.52 5.23 28.42
C PHE A 164 23.32 4.17 29.17
N LYS A 165 22.71 3.05 29.56
CA LYS A 165 23.43 1.90 30.14
C LYS A 165 24.46 1.30 29.17
N ALA A 166 24.13 1.22 27.89
CA ALA A 166 25.02 0.65 26.88
C ALA A 166 26.17 1.61 26.47
N SER A 167 25.93 2.91 26.56
CA SER A 167 26.89 3.95 26.13
C SER A 167 27.78 4.49 27.27
N SER A 168 27.47 4.20 28.52
CA SER A 168 28.18 4.72 29.70
C SER A 168 28.62 3.58 30.61
N SER A 169 29.93 3.42 30.79
CA SER A 169 30.53 2.44 31.71
C SER A 169 30.21 2.73 33.21
N ASN A 170 29.75 3.96 33.53
CA ASN A 170 29.49 4.43 34.91
C ASN A 170 28.04 4.87 35.11
N TYR A 171 27.09 4.37 34.32
CA TYR A 171 25.68 4.74 34.49
C TYR A 171 25.08 4.07 35.71
N ASP A 172 24.79 4.87 36.74
CA ASP A 172 23.98 4.48 37.88
C ASP A 172 22.57 5.13 37.81
N GLY A 173 21.59 4.33 37.44
CA GLY A 173 20.18 4.78 37.31
C GLY A 173 19.52 5.17 38.63
N THR A 174 20.20 4.93 39.76
CA THR A 174 19.73 5.34 41.12
C THR A 174 20.31 6.68 41.56
N ALA A 175 21.35 7.15 40.85
CA ALA A 175 22.00 8.43 41.17
C ALA A 175 21.02 9.61 40.99
N GLN A 176 21.10 10.59 41.88
CA GLN A 176 20.24 11.79 41.83
C GLN A 176 20.34 12.57 40.51
N THR A 177 21.53 12.63 39.91
CA THR A 177 21.76 13.25 38.61
C THR A 177 20.98 12.57 37.48
N ALA A 178 20.92 11.23 37.47
CA ALA A 178 20.11 10.48 36.48
C ALA A 178 18.61 10.73 36.67
N LYS A 179 18.15 10.76 37.94
CA LYS A 179 16.74 11.05 38.27
C LYS A 179 16.36 12.49 37.84
N THR A 180 17.20 13.49 38.09
CA THR A 180 16.95 14.89 37.73
C THR A 180 16.92 15.05 36.20
N PHE A 181 17.86 14.44 35.47
CA PHE A 181 17.92 14.50 34.03
C PHE A 181 16.64 13.94 33.39
N PHE A 182 16.15 12.78 33.83
CA PHE A 182 14.93 12.17 33.29
C PHE A 182 13.63 12.82 33.77
N ALA A 183 13.66 13.66 34.77
CA ALA A 183 12.51 14.44 35.26
C ALA A 183 12.35 15.78 34.51
N THR A 184 13.38 16.19 33.74
CA THR A 184 13.41 17.50 33.08
C THR A 184 13.15 17.40 31.55
N ILE A 185 13.06 16.18 31.02
CA ILE A 185 12.72 15.88 29.62
C ILE A 185 11.27 15.43 29.51
#